data_9e78fd01fdd47ff896b2444df1c52633
#
_entry.id   9e78fd01fdd47ff896b2444df1c52633
#
_cell.length_a   1.000
_cell.length_b   1.000
_cell.length_c   1.000
_cell.angle_alpha   90.00
_cell.angle_beta   90.00
_cell.angle_gamma   90.00
#
_symmetry.space_group_name_H-M   'P 1'
#
loop_
_entity.id
_entity.type
_entity.pdbx_description
1 polymer ?
#
loop_
_entity_poly.entity_id
_entity_poly.type
_entity_poly.pdbx_seq_one_letter_code
_entity_poly.pdbx_strand_id
1 'polypeptide(L)'
;MSTSANKVKRKRRAATNAIREIKREQGRTQNIIPVAPFNRLTQEIAQSYQTDMRFKSEAHRALHAGAESYLVEVFQAANKVAIHGGRETVQAKDVRLAVDLSNQ
;
A
#
# COMPACT_ATOMS: atom_id res chain seq x y z
N MET A 1 9.25 -6.07 17.00
CA MET A 1 9.23 -5.31 16.88
C MET A 1 8.72 -4.61 16.85
N SER A 2 8.49 -4.48 17.02
CA SER A 2 7.91 -3.80 17.08
C SER A 2 7.62 -3.20 16.68
N THR A 3 7.56 -3.16 16.44
CA THR A 3 7.31 -2.55 15.76
C THR A 3 6.84 -1.42 15.82
N SER A 4 6.43 -1.11 16.22
CA SER A 4 5.88 0.05 15.95
C SER A 4 6.37 1.14 16.71
N ALA A 5 6.72 0.94 17.79
CA ALA A 5 7.11 2.00 18.52
C ALA A 5 8.31 2.60 18.01
N ASN A 6 9.23 1.91 17.79
CA ASN A 6 10.38 2.55 17.36
C ASN A 6 10.27 2.98 16.00
N LYS A 7 9.10 2.97 15.48
CA LYS A 7 8.91 3.46 14.23
C LYS A 7 9.08 4.90 14.13
N VAL A 8 8.91 5.61 15.16
CA VAL A 8 9.10 7.00 15.10
C VAL A 8 10.49 7.30 14.67
N LYS A 9 11.45 6.64 15.25
CA LYS A 9 12.75 6.84 14.86
C LYS A 9 12.96 6.35 13.49
N ARG A 10 12.40 5.28 13.15
CA ARG A 10 12.54 4.77 11.85
C ARG A 10 11.78 5.48 10.82
N LYS A 11 10.83 6.31 11.18
CA LYS A 11 10.11 7.01 10.22
C LYS A 11 10.97 7.82 9.35
N ARG A 12 11.99 8.39 9.84
CA ARG A 12 12.85 9.15 9.04
C ARG A 12 13.59 8.29 8.11
N ARG A 13 14.04 7.20 8.61
CA ARG A 13 14.72 6.28 7.76
C ARG A 13 13.79 5.53 6.94
N ALA A 14 12.54 5.51 7.31
CA ALA A 14 11.56 4.80 6.55
C ALA A 14 11.45 5.35 5.19
N ALA A 15 11.53 6.63 5.04
CA ALA A 15 11.46 7.16 3.72
C ALA A 15 12.64 6.67 2.93
N THR A 16 13.79 6.53 3.53
CA THR A 16 14.95 6.11 2.85
C THR A 16 15.06 4.65 2.71
N ASN A 17 14.67 3.94 3.73
CA ASN A 17 14.86 2.51 3.78
C ASN A 17 13.64 1.73 3.44
N ALA A 18 12.52 2.38 3.25
CA ALA A 18 11.25 1.69 3.07
C ALA A 18 11.30 0.69 1.95
N ILE A 19 11.80 1.08 0.81
CA ILE A 19 11.83 0.16 -0.32
C ILE A 19 12.79 -0.97 -0.05
N ARG A 20 13.91 -0.69 0.57
CA ARG A 20 14.85 -1.71 0.89
C ARG A 20 14.25 -2.68 1.87
N GLU A 21 13.54 -2.18 2.85
CA GLU A 21 12.88 -3.02 3.83
C GLU A 21 11.78 -3.85 3.22
N ILE A 22 11.03 -3.28 2.31
CA ILE A 22 9.99 -4.02 1.63
C ILE A 22 10.56 -5.19 0.91
N LYS A 23 11.63 -5.00 0.18
CA LYS A 23 12.22 -6.10 -0.52
C LYS A 23 12.76 -7.15 0.42
N ARG A 24 13.39 -6.73 1.50
CA ARG A 24 13.98 -7.66 2.42
C ARG A 24 12.94 -8.39 3.22
N GLU A 25 11.87 -7.72 3.54
CA GLU A 25 10.86 -8.24 4.41
C GLU A 25 9.63 -8.75 3.72
N GLN A 26 9.68 -8.91 2.43
CA GLN A 26 8.50 -9.27 1.71
C GLN A 26 7.87 -10.53 2.20
N GLY A 27 8.59 -11.43 2.74
CA GLY A 27 8.02 -12.62 3.29
C GLY A 27 7.70 -12.51 4.74
N ARG A 28 7.82 -11.36 5.31
CA ARG A 28 7.61 -11.19 6.72
C ARG A 28 6.39 -10.38 6.98
N THR A 29 6.34 -9.83 8.15
CA THR A 29 5.12 -9.18 8.58
C THR A 29 5.12 -7.69 8.41
N GLN A 30 6.21 -7.12 7.93
CA GLN A 30 6.24 -5.68 7.79
C GLN A 30 5.43 -5.27 6.58
N ASN A 31 4.51 -4.37 6.78
CA ASN A 31 3.56 -3.97 5.74
C ASN A 31 3.63 -2.49 5.46
N ILE A 32 3.38 -2.10 4.21
CA ILE A 32 3.26 -0.71 3.84
C ILE A 32 1.95 -0.16 4.36
N ILE A 33 0.91 -0.95 4.26
CA ILE A 33 -0.42 -0.55 4.72
C ILE A 33 -0.64 -1.16 6.09
N PRO A 34 -0.95 -0.37 7.11
CA PRO A 34 -1.21 -0.92 8.43
C PRO A 34 -2.40 -1.87 8.39
N VAL A 35 -2.27 -3.01 9.03
CA VAL A 35 -3.24 -4.09 8.91
C VAL A 35 -4.57 -3.74 9.56
N ALA A 36 -4.55 -3.29 10.80
CA ALA A 36 -5.80 -3.11 11.53
C ALA A 36 -6.69 -2.03 10.92
N PRO A 37 -6.18 -0.85 10.59
CA PRO A 37 -7.04 0.14 9.93
C PRO A 37 -7.52 -0.32 8.56
N PHE A 38 -6.69 -1.06 7.84
CA PHE A 38 -7.10 -1.57 6.54
C PHE A 38 -8.25 -2.54 6.68
N ASN A 39 -8.16 -3.45 7.65
CA ASN A 39 -9.22 -4.43 7.86
C ASN A 39 -10.51 -3.75 8.28
N ARG A 40 -10.43 -2.72 9.11
CA ARG A 40 -11.62 -1.98 9.51
C ARG A 40 -12.26 -1.31 8.32
N LEU A 41 -11.46 -0.68 7.47
CA LEU A 41 -11.99 -0.02 6.29
C LEU A 41 -12.64 -1.02 5.35
N THR A 42 -12.00 -2.16 5.14
CA THR A 42 -12.54 -3.20 4.30
C THR A 42 -13.90 -3.66 4.81
N GLN A 43 -13.99 -3.85 6.11
CA GLN A 43 -15.24 -4.29 6.72
C GLN A 43 -16.33 -3.22 6.57
N GLU A 44 -15.98 -1.97 6.72
CA GLU A 44 -16.95 -0.88 6.54
C GLU A 44 -17.46 -0.84 5.12
N ILE A 45 -16.58 -0.96 4.16
CA ILE A 45 -16.97 -0.92 2.76
C ILE A 45 -17.87 -2.12 2.44
N ALA A 46 -17.50 -3.29 2.91
CA ALA A 46 -18.30 -4.48 2.65
C ALA A 46 -19.68 -4.35 3.25
N GLN A 47 -19.77 -3.80 4.43
CA GLN A 47 -21.06 -3.65 5.10
C GLN A 47 -21.94 -2.59 4.45
N SER A 48 -21.36 -1.68 3.72
CA SER A 48 -22.17 -0.74 2.96
C SER A 48 -22.88 -1.42 1.80
N TYR A 49 -22.39 -2.58 1.37
CA TYR A 49 -23.03 -3.35 0.31
C TYR A 49 -23.95 -4.41 0.87
N GLN A 50 -23.57 -5.01 1.97
CA GLN A 50 -24.39 -6.02 2.61
C GLN A 50 -24.06 -6.03 4.09
N THR A 51 -25.04 -5.70 4.93
CA THR A 51 -24.80 -5.43 6.34
C THR A 51 -24.25 -6.62 7.11
N ASP A 52 -24.55 -7.82 6.67
CA ASP A 52 -24.10 -9.00 7.39
C ASP A 52 -22.80 -9.58 6.88
N MET A 53 -22.17 -8.90 5.91
CA MET A 53 -20.99 -9.46 5.32
C MET A 53 -19.83 -9.46 6.31
N ARG A 54 -19.15 -10.59 6.36
CA ARG A 54 -17.99 -10.75 7.23
C ARG A 54 -16.86 -11.35 6.44
N PHE A 55 -15.65 -11.17 6.93
CA PHE A 55 -14.47 -11.71 6.28
C PHE A 55 -13.76 -12.64 7.22
N LYS A 56 -13.37 -13.80 6.72
CA LYS A 56 -12.47 -14.65 7.46
C LYS A 56 -11.09 -13.99 7.49
N SER A 57 -10.29 -14.32 8.46
CA SER A 57 -8.98 -13.72 8.59
C SER A 57 -8.11 -13.96 7.37
N GLU A 58 -8.26 -15.11 6.72
CA GLU A 58 -7.52 -15.38 5.50
C GLU A 58 -7.92 -14.45 4.39
N ALA A 59 -9.21 -14.12 4.32
CA ALA A 59 -9.71 -13.21 3.30
C ALA A 59 -9.17 -11.80 3.53
N HIS A 60 -9.11 -11.37 4.78
CA HIS A 60 -8.51 -10.09 5.10
C HIS A 60 -7.04 -10.08 4.69
N ARG A 61 -6.32 -11.15 4.95
CA ARG A 61 -4.91 -11.22 4.58
C ARG A 61 -4.72 -11.18 3.07
N ALA A 62 -5.59 -11.86 2.35
CA ALA A 62 -5.52 -11.87 0.89
C ALA A 62 -5.79 -10.49 0.31
N LEU A 63 -6.80 -9.80 0.85
CA LEU A 63 -7.11 -8.47 0.40
C LEU A 63 -5.96 -7.51 0.70
N HIS A 64 -5.38 -7.63 1.87
CA HIS A 64 -4.29 -6.76 2.30
C HIS A 64 -3.08 -6.97 1.38
N ALA A 65 -2.74 -8.20 1.12
CA ALA A 65 -1.61 -8.52 0.24
C ALA A 65 -1.84 -8.00 -1.17
N GLY A 66 -3.06 -8.18 -1.68
CA GLY A 66 -3.41 -7.68 -3.00
C GLY A 66 -3.36 -6.16 -3.07
N ALA A 67 -3.85 -5.50 -2.05
CA ALA A 67 -3.84 -4.05 -1.99
C ALA A 67 -2.40 -3.52 -1.96
N GLU A 68 -1.53 -4.17 -1.22
CA GLU A 68 -0.15 -3.75 -1.17
C GLU A 68 0.56 -3.94 -2.50
N SER A 69 0.32 -5.06 -3.16
CA SER A 69 0.89 -5.30 -4.46
C SER A 69 0.44 -4.28 -5.47
N TYR A 70 -0.84 -3.99 -5.46
CA TYR A 70 -1.41 -3.00 -6.36
C TYR A 70 -0.80 -1.62 -6.12
N LEU A 71 -0.65 -1.25 -4.85
CA LEU A 71 -0.10 0.05 -4.49
C LEU A 71 1.34 0.18 -4.98
N VAL A 72 2.12 -0.86 -4.84
CA VAL A 72 3.50 -0.85 -5.33
C VAL A 72 3.53 -0.66 -6.85
N GLU A 73 2.67 -1.34 -7.56
CA GLU A 73 2.58 -1.19 -9.01
C GLU A 73 2.25 0.22 -9.41
N VAL A 74 1.28 0.81 -8.73
CA VAL A 74 0.86 2.17 -9.03
C VAL A 74 2.00 3.15 -8.74
N PHE A 75 2.71 2.96 -7.64
CA PHE A 75 3.83 3.83 -7.30
C PHE A 75 4.93 3.74 -8.36
N GLN A 76 5.24 2.54 -8.80
CA GLN A 76 6.27 2.35 -9.81
C GLN A 76 5.87 3.00 -11.12
N ALA A 77 4.63 2.83 -11.52
CA ALA A 77 4.15 3.42 -12.75
C ALA A 77 4.11 4.95 -12.65
N ALA A 78 3.64 5.47 -11.52
CA ALA A 78 3.58 6.92 -11.33
C ALA A 78 4.97 7.53 -11.36
N ASN A 79 5.93 6.84 -10.79
CA ASN A 79 7.30 7.31 -10.78
C ASN A 79 7.85 7.36 -12.21
N LYS A 80 7.57 6.37 -13.03
CA LYS A 80 7.98 6.38 -14.41
C LYS A 80 7.36 7.53 -15.18
N VAL A 81 6.10 7.80 -14.95
CA VAL A 81 5.40 8.91 -15.60
C VAL A 81 6.08 10.23 -15.21
N ALA A 82 6.37 10.40 -13.94
CA ALA A 82 7.01 11.64 -13.48
C ALA A 82 8.38 11.82 -14.12
N ILE A 83 9.15 10.76 -14.19
CA ILE A 83 10.47 10.81 -14.80
C ILE A 83 10.37 11.17 -16.28
N HIS A 84 9.44 10.59 -16.98
CA HIS A 84 9.22 10.90 -18.37
C HIS A 84 8.81 12.36 -18.56
N GLY A 85 8.18 12.93 -17.57
CA GLY A 85 7.84 14.34 -17.59
C GLY A 85 8.97 15.25 -17.12
N GLY A 86 10.15 14.69 -16.87
CA GLY A 86 11.30 15.48 -16.46
C GLY A 86 11.24 15.94 -15.03
N ARG A 87 10.49 15.25 -14.19
CA ARG A 87 10.31 15.67 -12.80
C ARG A 87 10.80 14.61 -11.84
N GLU A 88 11.22 15.02 -10.68
CA GLU A 88 11.56 14.10 -9.62
C GLU A 88 10.42 13.90 -8.66
N THR A 89 9.44 14.77 -8.70
CA THR A 89 8.30 14.72 -7.77
C THR A 89 7.09 14.13 -8.47
N VAL A 90 6.49 13.13 -7.85
CA VAL A 90 5.27 12.52 -8.37
C VAL A 90 4.10 13.45 -8.06
N GLN A 91 3.30 13.72 -9.04
CA GLN A 91 2.13 14.58 -8.91
C GLN A 91 0.86 13.78 -9.06
N ALA A 92 -0.25 14.38 -8.67
CA ALA A 92 -1.55 13.71 -8.75
C ALA A 92 -1.86 13.20 -10.15
N LYS A 93 -1.49 13.96 -11.16
CA LYS A 93 -1.76 13.54 -12.54
C LYS A 93 -0.98 12.29 -12.91
N ASP A 94 0.20 12.10 -12.32
CA ASP A 94 1.00 10.92 -12.58
C ASP A 94 0.32 9.69 -11.98
N VAL A 95 -0.21 9.85 -10.80
CA VAL A 95 -0.92 8.76 -10.11
C VAL A 95 -2.19 8.43 -10.86
N ARG A 96 -2.92 9.43 -11.30
CA ARG A 96 -4.16 9.18 -12.04
C ARG A 96 -3.88 8.43 -13.34
N LEU A 97 -2.84 8.79 -14.04
CA LEU A 97 -2.50 8.09 -15.27
C LEU A 97 -2.05 6.66 -14.95
N ALA A 98 -1.27 6.47 -13.90
CA ALA A 98 -0.83 5.15 -13.50
C ALA A 98 -2.02 4.24 -13.18
N VAL A 99 -2.99 4.77 -12.48
CA VAL A 99 -4.19 3.99 -12.13
C VAL A 99 -4.98 3.67 -13.39
N ASP A 100 -5.12 4.62 -14.29
CA ASP A 100 -5.86 4.37 -15.53
C ASP A 100 -5.19 3.31 -16.36
N LEU A 101 -3.89 3.32 -16.44
CA LEU A 101 -3.16 2.32 -17.21
C LEU A 101 -3.27 0.95 -16.56
N SER A 102 -3.29 0.88 -15.26
CA SER A 102 -3.40 -0.39 -14.55
C SER A 102 -4.77 -1.02 -14.73
N ASN A 103 -5.76 -0.22 -15.00
CA ASN A 103 -7.14 -0.71 -15.12
C ASN A 103 -7.54 -1.05 -16.54
N GLN A 104 -6.60 -1.04 -17.45
CA GLN A 104 -6.91 -1.41 -18.84
C GLN A 104 -6.74 -2.89 -19.10
#